data_6bbb8dfcee9421109bead43aab7fdcd6
#
_entry.id   6bbb8dfcee9421109bead43aab7fdcd6
#
_cell.length_a   1.000
_cell.length_b   1.000
_cell.length_c   1.000
_cell.angle_alpha   90.00
_cell.angle_beta   90.00
_cell.angle_gamma   90.00
#
_symmetry.space_group_name_H-M   'P 1'
#
loop_
_entity.id
_entity.type
_entity.pdbx_description
1 polymer ?
#
loop_
_entity_poly.entity_id
_entity_poly.type
_entity_poly.pdbx_seq_one_letter_code
_entity_poly.pdbx_strand_id
1 'polypeptide(L)'
;MFPKVIGQTKAKKKLSFYIENYLSSYILPHLLFIAPKGCGKTLMAEETAKLLKLKGSDNHKPSYTVNCAGIKNLKGFCQQLLALQADNTHFTLIFDEASELPKDVTMGLLTMLNPNDDNRNRFTFGDYVIDIDFKRHTFMFATTEADKLFHALQDRCTRIDLEDYNYDELGAIVALSLKRVNFQDGVLPEIASTLRGNARAAKKVAVDIASYIKGKIAAGELEKSDSIPFGRADWDYFKKMLGINPL
;
A
#
# COMPACT_ATOMS: atom_id res chain seq x y z
N MET A 1 -12.89 9.31 -1.17
CA MET A 1 -11.88 8.43 -1.79
C MET A 1 -10.94 7.94 -0.70
N PHE A 2 -10.35 6.75 -0.77
CA PHE A 2 -9.41 6.15 0.20
C PHE A 2 -9.91 5.95 1.65
N PRO A 3 -11.01 5.24 1.89
CA PRO A 3 -11.62 5.14 3.23
C PRO A 3 -10.76 4.37 4.25
N LYS A 4 -9.81 3.55 3.80
CA LYS A 4 -8.93 2.75 4.66
C LYS A 4 -7.59 3.44 4.98
N VAL A 5 -7.33 4.58 4.38
CA VAL A 5 -6.10 5.35 4.61
C VAL A 5 -6.42 6.52 5.53
N ILE A 6 -5.81 6.53 6.70
CA ILE A 6 -5.86 7.68 7.62
C ILE A 6 -4.81 8.69 7.18
N GLY A 7 -5.04 9.98 7.43
CA GLY A 7 -4.10 11.05 7.10
C GLY A 7 -3.74 11.12 5.61
N GLN A 8 -2.49 11.39 5.32
CA GLN A 8 -1.89 11.43 3.97
C GLN A 8 -2.61 12.41 3.02
N THR A 9 -3.02 13.56 3.53
CA THR A 9 -3.90 14.51 2.82
C THR A 9 -3.32 14.99 1.49
N LYS A 10 -2.00 15.28 1.44
CA LYS A 10 -1.34 15.75 0.22
C LYS A 10 -1.29 14.64 -0.85
N ALA A 11 -0.91 13.44 -0.45
CA ALA A 11 -0.86 12.29 -1.35
C ALA A 11 -2.26 11.95 -1.89
N LYS A 12 -3.28 11.92 -1.03
CA LYS A 12 -4.67 11.69 -1.45
C LYS A 12 -5.15 12.74 -2.45
N LYS A 13 -4.88 14.03 -2.21
CA LYS A 13 -5.27 15.12 -3.12
C LYS A 13 -4.62 14.96 -4.48
N LYS A 14 -3.32 14.65 -4.52
CA LYS A 14 -2.59 14.41 -5.77
C LYS A 14 -3.13 13.18 -6.52
N LEU A 15 -3.38 12.08 -5.82
CA LEU A 15 -3.94 10.87 -6.41
C LEU A 15 -5.37 11.08 -6.91
N SER A 16 -6.21 11.82 -6.18
CA SER A 16 -7.58 12.13 -6.61
C SER A 16 -7.59 12.84 -7.96
N PHE A 17 -6.70 13.83 -8.16
CA PHE A 17 -6.54 14.51 -9.45
C PHE A 17 -6.22 13.52 -10.59
N TYR A 18 -5.29 12.59 -10.41
CA TYR A 18 -4.96 11.62 -11.44
C TYR A 18 -6.07 10.60 -11.67
N ILE A 19 -6.78 10.18 -10.62
CA ILE A 19 -7.90 9.24 -10.74
C ILE A 19 -9.09 9.88 -11.47
N GLU A 20 -9.39 11.14 -11.21
CA GLU A 20 -10.43 11.89 -11.93
C GLU A 20 -10.11 11.96 -13.42
N ASN A 21 -8.86 12.27 -13.79
CA ASN A 21 -8.41 12.25 -15.18
C ASN A 21 -8.43 10.83 -15.80
N TYR A 22 -8.13 9.80 -15.00
CA TYR A 22 -8.21 8.41 -15.43
C TYR A 22 -9.61 8.02 -15.90
N LEU A 23 -10.66 8.50 -15.23
CA LEU A 23 -12.05 8.15 -15.58
C LEU A 23 -12.45 8.59 -17.00
N SER A 24 -11.76 9.57 -17.59
CA SER A 24 -12.00 10.02 -18.97
C SER A 24 -11.11 9.31 -20.00
N SER A 25 -9.86 9.03 -19.66
CA SER A 25 -8.85 8.49 -20.60
C SER A 25 -8.60 6.99 -20.44
N TYR A 26 -8.88 6.43 -19.26
CA TYR A 26 -8.48 5.09 -18.84
C TYR A 26 -6.95 4.87 -18.87
N ILE A 27 -6.19 5.96 -18.80
CA ILE A 27 -4.73 5.98 -18.70
C ILE A 27 -4.36 6.68 -17.41
N LEU A 28 -3.62 5.96 -16.54
CA LEU A 28 -3.03 6.51 -15.34
C LEU A 28 -1.51 6.58 -15.53
N PRO A 29 -0.84 7.67 -15.18
CA PRO A 29 0.62 7.69 -15.17
C PRO A 29 1.14 6.61 -14.23
N HIS A 30 2.33 6.09 -14.50
CA HIS A 30 2.99 5.20 -13.57
C HIS A 30 3.31 5.96 -12.29
N LEU A 31 3.14 5.33 -11.12
CA LEU A 31 3.25 5.99 -9.83
C LEU A 31 4.45 5.46 -9.04
N LEU A 32 5.13 6.35 -8.34
CA LEU A 32 6.21 6.01 -7.42
C LEU A 32 5.88 6.53 -6.02
N PHE A 33 5.55 5.61 -5.11
CA PHE A 33 5.25 5.92 -3.71
C PHE A 33 6.53 5.86 -2.88
N ILE A 34 6.85 6.97 -2.24
CA ILE A 34 8.05 7.13 -1.41
C ILE A 34 7.64 7.52 0.00
N ALA A 35 8.13 6.81 1.00
CA ALA A 35 7.98 7.14 2.40
C ALA A 35 8.87 6.25 3.28
N PRO A 36 9.10 6.61 4.55
CA PRO A 36 9.69 5.72 5.54
C PRO A 36 8.92 4.41 5.71
N LYS A 37 9.55 3.44 6.38
CA LYS A 37 8.92 2.13 6.64
C LYS A 37 7.70 2.28 7.53
N GLY A 38 6.58 1.68 7.12
CA GLY A 38 5.36 1.68 7.93
C GLY A 38 4.40 2.84 7.68
N CYS A 39 4.69 3.77 6.75
CA CYS A 39 3.83 4.90 6.39
C CYS A 39 2.70 4.57 5.41
N GLY A 40 2.49 3.30 5.05
CA GLY A 40 1.33 2.86 4.27
C GLY A 40 1.47 2.94 2.77
N LYS A 41 2.70 2.94 2.20
CA LYS A 41 2.95 2.97 0.74
C LYS A 41 2.16 1.90 -0.02
N THR A 42 2.35 0.64 0.35
CA THR A 42 1.68 -0.49 -0.30
C THR A 42 0.16 -0.39 -0.17
N LEU A 43 -0.34 -0.03 1.01
CA LEU A 43 -1.78 0.20 1.23
C LEU A 43 -2.32 1.33 0.33
N MET A 44 -1.59 2.45 0.19
CA MET A 44 -2.01 3.55 -0.67
C MET A 44 -2.04 3.13 -2.14
N ALA A 45 -1.03 2.38 -2.61
CA ALA A 45 -0.99 1.83 -3.95
C ALA A 45 -2.17 0.87 -4.21
N GLU A 46 -2.45 -0.06 -3.29
CA GLU A 46 -3.57 -0.99 -3.38
C GLU A 46 -4.93 -0.28 -3.38
N GLU A 47 -5.14 0.70 -2.48
CA GLU A 47 -6.39 1.47 -2.45
C GLU A 47 -6.53 2.34 -3.71
N THR A 48 -5.44 2.83 -4.29
CA THR A 48 -5.44 3.50 -5.60
C THR A 48 -5.85 2.54 -6.71
N ALA A 49 -5.26 1.35 -6.76
CA ALA A 49 -5.56 0.33 -7.76
C ALA A 49 -7.04 -0.09 -7.76
N LYS A 50 -7.66 -0.20 -6.58
CA LYS A 50 -9.09 -0.53 -6.43
C LYS A 50 -10.05 0.51 -7.01
N LEU A 51 -9.60 1.73 -7.24
CA LEU A 51 -10.41 2.78 -7.84
C LEU A 51 -10.36 2.77 -9.38
N LEU A 52 -9.47 1.96 -9.97
CA LEU A 52 -9.31 1.88 -11.41
C LEU A 52 -10.32 0.88 -12.00
N LYS A 53 -10.95 1.29 -13.12
CA LYS A 53 -11.90 0.47 -13.86
C LYS A 53 -11.35 0.09 -15.24
N LEU A 54 -11.86 -0.98 -15.81
CA LEU A 54 -11.61 -1.34 -17.19
C LEU A 54 -12.36 -0.40 -18.15
N LYS A 55 -11.76 -0.07 -19.28
CA LYS A 55 -12.40 0.79 -20.29
C LYS A 55 -13.68 0.14 -20.81
N GLY A 56 -14.77 0.91 -20.75
CA GLY A 56 -16.08 0.44 -21.25
C GLY A 56 -16.77 -0.59 -20.36
N SER A 57 -16.32 -0.74 -19.10
CA SER A 57 -16.91 -1.69 -18.14
C SER A 57 -16.94 -1.09 -16.74
N ASP A 58 -17.91 -1.52 -15.95
CA ASP A 58 -17.97 -1.22 -14.50
C ASP A 58 -17.04 -2.10 -13.67
N ASN A 59 -16.44 -3.11 -14.27
CA ASN A 59 -15.52 -3.99 -13.59
C ASN A 59 -14.22 -3.26 -13.19
N HIS A 60 -13.73 -3.57 -11.99
CA HIS A 60 -12.44 -3.07 -11.55
C HIS A 60 -11.31 -3.68 -12.38
N LYS A 61 -10.30 -2.86 -12.64
CA LYS A 61 -9.06 -3.30 -13.28
C LYS A 61 -8.33 -4.27 -12.34
N PRO A 62 -7.95 -5.47 -12.80
CA PRO A 62 -7.20 -6.42 -11.98
C PRO A 62 -5.92 -5.78 -11.43
N SER A 63 -5.58 -6.09 -10.20
CA SER A 63 -4.35 -5.57 -9.58
C SER A 63 -3.60 -6.69 -8.86
N TYR A 64 -2.29 -6.69 -9.03
CA TYR A 64 -1.38 -7.67 -8.46
C TYR A 64 -0.25 -6.96 -7.73
N THR A 65 0.09 -7.44 -6.53
CA THR A 65 1.22 -6.93 -5.76
C THR A 65 2.34 -7.96 -5.77
N VAL A 66 3.53 -7.52 -6.15
CA VAL A 66 4.74 -8.34 -6.21
C VAL A 66 5.78 -7.75 -5.28
N ASN A 67 6.34 -8.56 -4.38
CA ASN A 67 7.51 -8.17 -3.61
C ASN A 67 8.76 -8.33 -4.48
N CYS A 68 9.48 -7.24 -4.72
CA CYS A 68 10.62 -7.20 -5.63
C CYS A 68 11.80 -8.04 -5.15
N ALA A 69 11.96 -8.25 -3.84
CA ALA A 69 12.97 -9.16 -3.30
C ALA A 69 12.79 -10.62 -3.76
N GLY A 70 11.58 -11.00 -4.20
CA GLY A 70 11.28 -12.31 -4.77
C GLY A 70 11.58 -12.44 -6.26
N ILE A 71 11.83 -11.36 -6.97
CA ILE A 71 12.13 -11.35 -8.42
C ILE A 71 13.63 -11.64 -8.61
N LYS A 72 13.95 -12.75 -9.26
CA LYS A 72 15.36 -13.17 -9.42
C LYS A 72 16.04 -12.61 -10.66
N ASN A 73 15.31 -12.51 -11.77
CA ASN A 73 15.82 -12.08 -13.07
C ASN A 73 14.69 -11.71 -14.04
N LEU A 74 15.07 -11.10 -15.15
CA LEU A 74 14.15 -10.66 -16.18
C LEU A 74 13.33 -11.81 -16.81
N LYS A 75 13.94 -12.98 -16.99
CA LYS A 75 13.24 -14.16 -17.58
C LYS A 75 12.04 -14.58 -16.73
N GLY A 76 12.26 -14.77 -15.42
CA GLY A 76 11.19 -15.15 -14.50
C GLY A 76 10.11 -14.07 -14.40
N PHE A 77 10.51 -12.81 -14.42
CA PHE A 77 9.58 -11.68 -14.44
C PHE A 77 8.71 -11.67 -15.71
N CYS A 78 9.32 -11.84 -16.91
CA CYS A 78 8.59 -11.89 -18.17
C CYS A 78 7.61 -13.07 -18.23
N GLN A 79 7.97 -14.23 -17.69
CA GLN A 79 7.07 -15.38 -17.62
C GLN A 79 5.84 -15.08 -16.74
N GLN A 80 6.03 -14.41 -15.58
CA GLN A 80 4.93 -13.99 -14.73
C GLN A 80 4.04 -12.94 -15.44
N LEU A 81 4.64 -11.98 -16.14
CA LEU A 81 3.93 -10.96 -16.88
C LEU A 81 3.05 -11.57 -17.99
N LEU A 82 3.58 -12.52 -18.75
CA LEU A 82 2.84 -13.26 -19.77
C LEU A 82 1.66 -14.04 -19.18
N ALA A 83 1.84 -14.67 -18.03
CA ALA A 83 0.77 -15.38 -17.33
C ALA A 83 -0.37 -14.43 -16.91
N LEU A 84 -0.05 -13.20 -16.46
CA LEU A 84 -1.03 -12.17 -16.11
C LEU A 84 -1.75 -11.61 -17.35
N GLN A 85 -1.13 -11.69 -18.52
CA GLN A 85 -1.66 -11.19 -19.80
C GLN A 85 -2.53 -12.22 -20.53
N ALA A 86 -2.63 -13.47 -20.04
CA ALA A 86 -3.31 -14.57 -20.74
C ALA A 86 -4.74 -14.24 -21.21
N ASP A 87 -5.47 -13.41 -20.42
CA ASP A 87 -6.85 -13.01 -20.73
C ASP A 87 -6.93 -11.71 -21.54
N ASN A 88 -5.81 -11.20 -22.06
CA ASN A 88 -5.71 -9.93 -22.79
C ASN A 88 -6.33 -8.71 -22.04
N THR A 89 -6.37 -8.79 -20.73
CA THR A 89 -6.98 -7.78 -19.85
C THR A 89 -5.91 -6.81 -19.34
N HIS A 90 -6.19 -5.52 -19.40
CA HIS A 90 -5.31 -4.54 -18.80
C HIS A 90 -5.30 -4.66 -17.27
N PHE A 91 -4.14 -4.61 -16.65
CA PHE A 91 -3.97 -4.78 -15.20
C PHE A 91 -3.14 -3.64 -14.57
N THR A 92 -3.15 -3.62 -13.25
CA THR A 92 -2.25 -2.81 -12.42
C THR A 92 -1.26 -3.74 -11.75
N LEU A 93 0.04 -3.43 -11.85
CA LEU A 93 1.09 -4.16 -11.16
C LEU A 93 1.75 -3.25 -10.12
N ILE A 94 1.76 -3.69 -8.87
CA ILE A 94 2.32 -2.97 -7.73
C ILE A 94 3.63 -3.68 -7.35
N PHE A 95 4.74 -2.97 -7.46
CA PHE A 95 6.08 -3.40 -7.07
C PHE A 95 6.35 -2.91 -5.64
N ASP A 96 6.27 -3.80 -4.67
CA ASP A 96 6.62 -3.49 -3.29
C ASP A 96 8.11 -3.71 -3.04
N GLU A 97 8.74 -2.83 -2.27
CA GLU A 97 10.20 -2.78 -2.08
C GLU A 97 10.96 -2.64 -3.41
N ALA A 98 10.53 -1.69 -4.24
CA ALA A 98 11.03 -1.52 -5.61
C ALA A 98 12.55 -1.24 -5.71
N SER A 99 13.21 -0.81 -4.63
CA SER A 99 14.67 -0.70 -4.52
C SER A 99 15.40 -2.05 -4.65
N GLU A 100 14.68 -3.16 -4.44
CA GLU A 100 15.23 -4.52 -4.55
C GLU A 100 15.10 -5.12 -5.97
N LEU A 101 14.58 -4.35 -6.94
CA LEU A 101 14.47 -4.81 -8.33
C LEU A 101 15.85 -5.15 -8.91
N PRO A 102 16.02 -6.34 -9.52
CA PRO A 102 17.23 -6.68 -10.26
C PRO A 102 17.47 -5.70 -11.40
N LYS A 103 18.73 -5.42 -11.68
CA LYS A 103 19.13 -4.45 -12.71
C LYS A 103 18.60 -4.80 -14.11
N ASP A 104 18.60 -6.07 -14.48
CA ASP A 104 18.08 -6.54 -15.75
C ASP A 104 16.56 -6.35 -15.86
N VAL A 105 15.81 -6.57 -14.77
CA VAL A 105 14.36 -6.29 -14.70
C VAL A 105 14.10 -4.80 -14.82
N THR A 106 14.89 -3.97 -14.11
CA THR A 106 14.79 -2.51 -14.21
C THR A 106 14.99 -2.03 -15.65
N MET A 107 15.99 -2.56 -16.34
CA MET A 107 16.25 -2.21 -17.74
C MET A 107 15.10 -2.65 -18.66
N GLY A 108 14.50 -3.82 -18.42
CA GLY A 108 13.30 -4.27 -19.13
C GLY A 108 12.12 -3.33 -18.91
N LEU A 109 11.89 -2.94 -17.67
CA LEU A 109 10.84 -1.99 -17.32
C LEU A 109 11.00 -0.63 -18.00
N LEU A 110 12.23 -0.13 -18.17
CA LEU A 110 12.46 1.13 -18.90
C LEU A 110 11.93 1.09 -20.34
N THR A 111 12.03 -0.08 -20.99
CA THR A 111 11.46 -0.27 -22.33
C THR A 111 9.93 -0.33 -22.27
N MET A 112 9.36 -1.06 -21.30
CA MET A 112 7.92 -1.22 -21.13
C MET A 112 7.21 0.10 -20.76
N LEU A 113 7.89 0.97 -20.01
CA LEU A 113 7.35 2.25 -19.51
C LEU A 113 7.71 3.44 -20.41
N ASN A 114 8.30 3.19 -21.55
CA ASN A 114 8.70 4.29 -22.45
C ASN A 114 7.47 5.01 -23.01
N PRO A 115 7.38 6.35 -22.86
CA PRO A 115 6.22 7.12 -23.30
C PRO A 115 6.21 7.38 -24.81
N ASN A 116 6.26 6.36 -25.65
CA ASN A 116 6.13 6.48 -27.10
C ASN A 116 4.66 6.51 -27.51
N ASP A 117 4.30 7.34 -28.48
CA ASP A 117 2.92 7.50 -28.98
C ASP A 117 2.33 6.20 -29.53
N ASP A 118 3.14 5.34 -30.10
CA ASP A 118 2.73 4.03 -30.63
C ASP A 118 2.58 2.94 -29.58
N ASN A 119 3.13 3.10 -28.41
CA ASN A 119 3.11 2.26 -27.17
C ASN A 119 2.92 0.74 -27.35
N ARG A 120 3.17 0.22 -28.51
CA ARG A 120 3.36 -1.19 -28.79
C ARG A 120 4.82 -1.51 -28.48
N ASN A 121 5.11 -1.67 -27.22
CA ASN A 121 6.44 -2.06 -26.80
C ASN A 121 6.64 -3.53 -27.07
N ARG A 122 7.14 -3.84 -28.27
CA ARG A 122 7.74 -5.14 -28.53
C ARG A 122 8.98 -5.26 -27.67
N PHE A 123 8.89 -6.10 -26.68
CA PHE A 123 10.01 -6.43 -25.84
C PHE A 123 10.51 -7.84 -26.24
N THR A 124 11.72 -7.91 -26.78
CA THR A 124 12.35 -9.18 -27.13
C THR A 124 13.28 -9.59 -26.00
N PHE A 125 13.07 -10.76 -25.43
CA PHE A 125 13.93 -11.35 -24.43
C PHE A 125 14.29 -12.80 -24.83
N GLY A 126 15.55 -13.05 -25.21
CA GLY A 126 15.96 -14.32 -25.77
C GLY A 126 15.10 -14.70 -26.98
N ASP A 127 14.50 -15.89 -26.94
CA ASP A 127 13.59 -16.38 -27.98
C ASP A 127 12.14 -15.90 -27.83
N TYR A 128 11.83 -15.10 -26.81
CA TYR A 128 10.49 -14.61 -26.54
C TYR A 128 10.31 -13.19 -27.09
N VAL A 129 9.29 -13.01 -27.89
CA VAL A 129 8.79 -11.70 -28.31
C VAL A 129 7.53 -11.41 -27.50
N ILE A 130 7.60 -10.44 -26.61
CA ILE A 130 6.46 -9.96 -25.86
C ILE A 130 5.92 -8.73 -26.60
N ASP A 131 4.78 -8.88 -27.24
CA ASP A 131 4.07 -7.79 -27.93
C ASP A 131 2.83 -7.41 -27.09
N ILE A 132 3.03 -6.52 -26.13
CA ILE A 132 1.99 -6.07 -25.21
C ILE A 132 1.80 -4.57 -25.38
N ASP A 133 0.54 -4.14 -25.54
CA ASP A 133 0.18 -2.73 -25.40
C ASP A 133 0.15 -2.31 -23.94
N PHE A 134 1.27 -1.77 -23.45
CA PHE A 134 1.38 -1.32 -22.05
C PHE A 134 0.67 0.00 -21.77
N LYS A 135 0.12 0.71 -22.75
CA LYS A 135 -0.49 2.03 -22.61
C LYS A 135 -1.57 2.11 -21.53
N ARG A 136 -2.34 1.03 -21.36
CA ARG A 136 -3.41 0.96 -20.38
C ARG A 136 -3.08 0.13 -19.15
N HIS A 137 -1.91 -0.47 -19.11
CA HIS A 137 -1.40 -1.06 -17.90
C HIS A 137 -0.92 0.05 -16.95
N THR A 138 -1.04 -0.17 -15.67
CA THR A 138 -0.55 0.77 -14.66
C THR A 138 0.51 0.09 -13.84
N PHE A 139 1.66 0.71 -13.72
CA PHE A 139 2.75 0.23 -12.87
C PHE A 139 2.89 1.20 -11.70
N MET A 140 2.89 0.65 -10.49
CA MET A 140 3.04 1.40 -9.25
C MET A 140 4.23 0.84 -8.48
N PHE A 141 5.13 1.70 -8.08
CA PHE A 141 6.35 1.33 -7.36
C PHE A 141 6.28 1.89 -5.94
N ALA A 142 6.63 1.09 -4.95
CA ALA A 142 6.71 1.50 -3.56
C ALA A 142 8.11 1.23 -3.01
N THR A 143 8.76 2.24 -2.47
CA THR A 143 10.11 2.12 -1.89
C THR A 143 10.31 3.03 -0.69
N THR A 144 11.21 2.64 0.20
CA THR A 144 11.75 3.51 1.25
C THR A 144 13.03 4.23 0.82
N GLU A 145 13.66 3.74 -0.27
CA GLU A 145 15.00 4.13 -0.71
C GLU A 145 14.96 4.56 -2.18
N ALA A 146 14.40 5.76 -2.40
CA ALA A 146 14.25 6.28 -3.76
C ALA A 146 15.59 6.48 -4.48
N ASP A 147 16.64 6.79 -3.74
CA ASP A 147 18.00 6.98 -4.22
C ASP A 147 18.63 5.70 -4.78
N LYS A 148 18.18 4.53 -4.35
CA LYS A 148 18.60 3.24 -4.91
C LYS A 148 17.88 2.87 -6.22
N LEU A 149 16.76 3.51 -6.50
CA LEU A 149 16.07 3.32 -7.77
C LEU A 149 16.80 4.03 -8.91
N PHE A 150 16.92 3.35 -10.03
CA PHE A 150 17.53 3.92 -11.22
C PHE A 150 16.78 5.19 -11.66
N HIS A 151 17.50 6.31 -11.84
CA HIS A 151 16.89 7.62 -12.14
C HIS A 151 15.95 7.58 -13.34
N ALA A 152 16.34 6.90 -14.41
CA ALA A 152 15.49 6.79 -15.60
C ALA A 152 14.14 6.09 -15.34
N LEU A 153 14.04 5.22 -14.31
CA LEU A 153 12.77 4.65 -13.87
C LEU A 153 11.96 5.67 -13.06
N GLN A 154 12.62 6.42 -12.19
CA GLN A 154 11.96 7.50 -11.44
C GLN A 154 11.35 8.54 -12.38
N ASP A 155 12.09 8.96 -13.43
CA ASP A 155 11.67 9.96 -14.41
C ASP A 155 10.41 9.55 -15.21
N ARG A 156 10.15 8.24 -15.30
CA ARG A 156 8.95 7.69 -15.95
C ARG A 156 7.75 7.60 -15.03
N CYS A 157 7.92 7.93 -13.77
CA CYS A 157 6.89 7.79 -12.75
C CYS A 157 6.47 9.14 -12.15
N THR A 158 5.20 9.28 -11.86
CA THR A 158 4.72 10.37 -11.03
C THR A 158 4.98 10.04 -9.56
N ARG A 159 5.83 10.82 -8.92
CA ARG A 159 6.20 10.66 -7.52
C ARG A 159 5.05 11.03 -6.58
N ILE A 160 4.78 10.18 -5.61
CA ILE A 160 3.80 10.35 -4.52
C ILE A 160 4.53 10.17 -3.20
N ASP A 161 4.76 11.27 -2.50
CA ASP A 161 5.39 11.23 -1.18
C ASP A 161 4.31 11.05 -0.11
N LEU A 162 4.54 10.11 0.84
CA LEU A 162 3.74 9.97 2.03
C LEU A 162 4.52 10.51 3.22
N GLU A 163 3.78 11.13 4.13
CA GLU A 163 4.33 11.76 5.33
C GLU A 163 4.26 10.79 6.53
N ASP A 164 5.07 11.06 7.55
CA ASP A 164 4.95 10.37 8.83
C ASP A 164 3.59 10.70 9.47
N TYR A 165 3.04 9.75 10.20
CA TYR A 165 1.79 9.95 10.92
C TYR A 165 2.01 10.75 12.20
N ASN A 166 1.13 11.70 12.46
CA ASN A 166 1.05 12.35 13.76
C ASN A 166 0.32 11.44 14.79
N TYR A 167 0.32 11.85 16.06
CA TYR A 167 -0.28 11.05 17.13
C TYR A 167 -1.79 10.84 16.95
N ASP A 168 -2.52 11.85 16.50
CA ASP A 168 -3.97 11.75 16.27
C ASP A 168 -4.28 10.74 15.16
N GLU A 169 -3.50 10.77 14.08
CA GLU A 169 -3.60 9.80 12.98
C GLU A 169 -3.27 8.38 13.41
N LEU A 170 -2.26 8.20 14.27
CA LEU A 170 -1.91 6.89 14.83
C LEU A 170 -3.01 6.36 15.74
N GLY A 171 -3.58 7.20 16.60
CA GLY A 171 -4.76 6.86 17.40
C GLY A 171 -5.95 6.45 16.53
N ALA A 172 -6.21 7.22 15.47
CA ALA A 172 -7.27 6.89 14.51
C ALA A 172 -7.03 5.55 13.77
N ILE A 173 -5.77 5.19 13.49
CA ILE A 173 -5.43 3.87 12.90
C ILE A 173 -5.73 2.74 13.88
N VAL A 174 -5.43 2.91 15.18
CA VAL A 174 -5.77 1.93 16.22
C VAL A 174 -7.29 1.78 16.31
N ALA A 175 -8.03 2.89 16.41
CA ALA A 175 -9.49 2.88 16.50
C ALA A 175 -10.15 2.25 15.26
N LEU A 176 -9.67 2.56 14.06
CA LEU A 176 -10.17 1.98 12.80
C LEU A 176 -9.98 0.45 12.77
N SER A 177 -8.93 -0.04 13.41
CA SER A 177 -8.63 -1.49 13.50
C SER A 177 -9.48 -2.20 14.54
N LEU A 178 -10.05 -1.47 15.51
CA LEU A 178 -10.80 -1.97 16.66
C LEU A 178 -12.22 -1.39 16.72
N LYS A 179 -12.97 -1.53 15.64
CA LYS A 179 -14.30 -0.90 15.44
C LYS A 179 -15.34 -1.16 16.54
N ARG A 180 -15.21 -2.26 17.30
CA ARG A 180 -16.10 -2.62 18.39
C ARG A 180 -15.60 -2.18 19.77
N VAL A 181 -14.44 -1.54 19.82
CA VAL A 181 -13.85 -1.06 21.07
C VAL A 181 -14.19 0.40 21.26
N ASN A 182 -14.79 0.71 22.39
CA ASN A 182 -15.08 2.07 22.84
C ASN A 182 -13.97 2.52 23.80
N PHE A 183 -13.06 3.34 23.30
CA PHE A 183 -11.96 3.86 24.11
C PHE A 183 -12.41 4.99 25.00
N GLN A 184 -12.05 4.95 26.27
CA GLN A 184 -12.24 6.05 27.19
C GLN A 184 -11.40 7.26 26.76
N ASP A 185 -11.91 8.46 27.08
CA ASP A 185 -11.21 9.70 26.75
C ASP A 185 -9.75 9.70 27.25
N GLY A 186 -8.84 10.14 26.40
CA GLY A 186 -7.41 10.22 26.70
C GLY A 186 -6.62 8.90 26.46
N VAL A 187 -7.27 7.75 26.34
CA VAL A 187 -6.58 6.46 26.14
C VAL A 187 -5.93 6.36 24.75
N LEU A 188 -6.64 6.74 23.68
CA LEU A 188 -6.08 6.70 22.31
C LEU A 188 -4.84 7.60 22.13
N PRO A 189 -4.83 8.86 22.60
CA PRO A 189 -3.63 9.69 22.59
C PRO A 189 -2.46 9.07 23.36
N GLU A 190 -2.73 8.44 24.50
CA GLU A 190 -1.70 7.78 25.29
C GLU A 190 -1.13 6.55 24.53
N ILE A 191 -1.97 5.73 23.93
CA ILE A 191 -1.52 4.64 23.04
C ILE A 191 -0.66 5.22 21.90
N ALA A 192 -1.14 6.25 21.22
CA ALA A 192 -0.45 6.87 20.10
C ALA A 192 0.95 7.38 20.45
N SER A 193 1.14 7.94 21.64
CA SER A 193 2.43 8.43 22.13
C SER A 193 3.51 7.34 22.24
N THR A 194 3.09 6.07 22.30
CA THR A 194 4.04 4.94 22.36
C THR A 194 4.45 4.41 20.97
N LEU A 195 3.90 4.94 19.86
CA LEU A 195 3.94 4.31 18.52
C LEU A 195 4.98 4.88 17.55
N ARG A 196 5.89 5.72 17.93
CA ARG A 196 7.02 6.23 17.11
C ARG A 196 6.69 6.53 15.63
N GLY A 197 5.54 7.15 15.35
CA GLY A 197 5.15 7.56 13.98
C GLY A 197 4.83 6.42 12.99
N ASN A 198 4.70 5.18 13.44
CA ASN A 198 4.63 4.00 12.57
C ASN A 198 3.25 3.32 12.61
N ALA A 199 2.51 3.40 11.49
CA ALA A 199 1.20 2.74 11.35
C ALA A 199 1.25 1.20 11.49
N ARG A 200 2.37 0.56 11.19
CA ARG A 200 2.53 -0.89 11.41
C ARG A 200 2.56 -1.20 12.90
N ALA A 201 3.21 -0.37 13.71
CA ALA A 201 3.18 -0.48 15.17
C ALA A 201 1.75 -0.25 15.71
N ALA A 202 1.02 0.74 15.19
CA ALA A 202 -0.37 1.00 15.55
C ALA A 202 -1.26 -0.24 15.28
N LYS A 203 -1.13 -0.85 14.10
CA LYS A 203 -1.86 -2.09 13.77
C LYS A 203 -1.48 -3.26 14.67
N LYS A 204 -0.19 -3.39 15.01
CA LYS A 204 0.28 -4.45 15.93
C LYS A 204 -0.35 -4.27 17.31
N VAL A 205 -0.28 -3.08 17.89
CA VAL A 205 -0.92 -2.78 19.19
C VAL A 205 -2.42 -3.05 19.13
N ALA A 206 -3.10 -2.70 18.04
CA ALA A 206 -4.52 -3.02 17.88
C ALA A 206 -4.81 -4.53 17.90
N VAL A 207 -3.97 -5.34 17.25
CA VAL A 207 -4.08 -6.81 17.29
C VAL A 207 -3.86 -7.34 18.71
N ASP A 208 -2.87 -6.82 19.42
CA ASP A 208 -2.56 -7.22 20.79
C ASP A 208 -3.70 -6.84 21.74
N ILE A 209 -4.28 -5.63 21.61
CA ILE A 209 -5.48 -5.22 22.37
C ILE A 209 -6.68 -6.13 22.04
N ALA A 210 -6.91 -6.46 20.77
CA ALA A 210 -7.98 -7.38 20.38
C ALA A 210 -7.81 -8.77 21.03
N SER A 211 -6.58 -9.26 21.12
CA SER A 211 -6.25 -10.52 21.76
C SER A 211 -6.49 -10.49 23.28
N TYR A 212 -6.10 -9.40 23.94
CA TYR A 212 -6.38 -9.16 25.35
C TYR A 212 -7.88 -9.17 25.65
N ILE A 213 -8.67 -8.43 24.88
CA ILE A 213 -10.12 -8.39 25.01
C ILE A 213 -10.74 -9.78 24.81
N LYS A 214 -10.30 -10.53 23.80
CA LYS A 214 -10.77 -11.90 23.57
C LYS A 214 -10.45 -12.82 24.76
N GLY A 215 -9.29 -12.67 25.38
CA GLY A 215 -8.91 -13.39 26.59
C GLY A 215 -9.86 -13.10 27.74
N LYS A 216 -10.18 -11.84 28.00
CA LYS A 216 -11.13 -11.44 29.05
C LYS A 216 -12.55 -11.99 28.82
N ILE A 217 -13.01 -11.97 27.56
CA ILE A 217 -14.32 -12.55 27.21
C ILE A 217 -14.31 -14.06 27.47
N ALA A 218 -13.25 -14.77 27.10
CA ALA A 218 -13.12 -16.21 27.31
C ALA A 218 -13.04 -16.58 28.80
N ALA A 219 -12.46 -15.72 29.66
CA ALA A 219 -12.41 -15.88 31.09
C ALA A 219 -13.73 -15.49 31.81
N GLY A 220 -14.72 -14.97 31.09
CA GLY A 220 -15.98 -14.50 31.67
C GLY A 220 -15.88 -13.16 32.40
N GLU A 221 -14.75 -12.45 32.24
CA GLU A 221 -14.52 -11.15 32.86
C GLU A 221 -15.13 -9.99 32.08
N LEU A 222 -15.48 -10.23 30.82
CA LEU A 222 -16.06 -9.25 29.92
C LEU A 222 -17.16 -9.89 29.05
N GLU A 223 -18.29 -9.21 28.91
CA GLU A 223 -19.35 -9.66 28.02
C GLU A 223 -19.04 -9.33 26.54
N LYS A 224 -19.40 -10.26 25.67
CA LYS A 224 -19.32 -10.04 24.21
C LYS A 224 -20.41 -9.09 23.77
N SER A 225 -20.05 -7.87 23.37
CA SER A 225 -21.00 -6.85 22.89
C SER A 225 -20.46 -6.15 21.62
N ASP A 226 -21.32 -5.38 20.98
CA ASP A 226 -20.93 -4.54 19.81
C ASP A 226 -20.17 -3.26 20.23
N SER A 227 -20.15 -2.93 21.54
CA SER A 227 -19.40 -1.81 22.10
C SER A 227 -18.68 -2.30 23.38
N ILE A 228 -17.41 -2.59 23.24
CA ILE A 228 -16.58 -3.11 24.32
C ILE A 228 -15.80 -1.96 24.93
N PRO A 229 -15.99 -1.63 26.20
CA PRO A 229 -15.23 -0.56 26.85
C PRO A 229 -13.75 -0.94 27.00
N PHE A 230 -12.87 0.01 26.75
CA PHE A 230 -11.44 -0.11 27.00
C PHE A 230 -10.96 1.18 27.67
N GLY A 231 -10.71 1.08 28.96
CA GLY A 231 -10.38 2.20 29.81
C GLY A 231 -8.90 2.34 30.14
N ARG A 232 -8.58 3.34 30.97
CA ARG A 232 -7.21 3.60 31.41
C ARG A 232 -6.65 2.44 32.22
N ALA A 233 -7.46 1.81 33.08
CA ALA A 233 -7.04 0.65 33.86
C ALA A 233 -6.64 -0.55 32.97
N ASP A 234 -7.39 -0.77 31.87
CA ASP A 234 -7.06 -1.82 30.90
C ASP A 234 -5.74 -1.50 30.18
N TRP A 235 -5.54 -0.22 29.81
CA TRP A 235 -4.31 0.21 29.16
C TRP A 235 -3.09 0.12 30.07
N ASP A 236 -3.22 0.51 31.35
CA ASP A 236 -2.14 0.43 32.32
C ASP A 236 -1.72 -1.03 32.60
N TYR A 237 -2.70 -1.92 32.72
CA TYR A 237 -2.44 -3.35 32.83
C TYR A 237 -1.73 -3.88 31.58
N PHE A 238 -2.23 -3.53 30.41
CA PHE A 238 -1.69 -3.94 29.12
C PHE A 238 -0.25 -3.45 28.91
N LYS A 239 0.05 -2.18 29.21
CA LYS A 239 1.42 -1.63 29.18
C LYS A 239 2.38 -2.43 30.05
N LYS A 240 1.95 -2.73 31.29
CA LYS A 240 2.76 -3.49 32.25
C LYS A 240 3.06 -4.89 31.73
N MET A 241 2.08 -5.57 31.16
CA MET A 241 2.24 -6.94 30.63
C MET A 241 3.15 -7.02 29.42
N LEU A 242 3.13 -6.02 28.56
CA LEU A 242 3.95 -5.97 27.34
C LEU A 242 5.27 -5.19 27.49
N GLY A 243 5.53 -4.61 28.67
CA GLY A 243 6.73 -3.81 28.91
C GLY A 243 6.79 -2.54 28.04
N ILE A 244 5.63 -1.96 27.72
CA ILE A 244 5.54 -0.74 26.92
C ILE A 244 5.83 0.45 27.83
N ASN A 245 6.95 1.11 27.60
CA ASN A 245 7.30 2.36 28.25
C ASN A 245 6.84 3.55 27.39
N PRO A 246 6.30 4.62 28.01
CA PRO A 246 6.11 5.89 27.29
C PRO A 246 7.46 6.41 26.75
N LEU A 247 7.42 7.03 25.60
CA LEU A 247 8.59 7.67 24.97
C LEU A 247 8.90 9.00 25.66
#